data_baf72ec6a25f5fcb285d1ab44df0e3d3
#
_entry.id   baf72ec6a25f5fcb285d1ab44df0e3d3
#
_cell.length_a   1.000
_cell.length_b   1.000
_cell.length_c   1.000
_cell.angle_alpha   90.00
_cell.angle_beta   90.00
_cell.angle_gamma   90.00
#
_symmetry.space_group_name_H-M   'P 1'
#
loop_
_entity.id
_entity.type
_entity.pdbx_description
1 polymer ?
#
loop_
_entity_poly.entity_id
_entity_poly.type
_entity_poly.pdbx_seq_one_letter_code
_entity_poly.pdbx_strand_id
1 'polypeptide(L)'
;PHYGERWGRHWLDVARYADSDGQESDRDRPGAYHYRDFVIRAFNDDMPYDQFVRWQLAGDEYEPNNHDAVSATGFISAGPFAALPDRLMEDERLRNRYNELDDMLSTIGTGFLGLTLGCVRCHDHKYDAIPARDYYSMMSAFHGGERADLTLAGTDQKVLGYRDLGPEPAATWLFQRGNYYDRDQPVGLGFVSVLTNGKAPADYLATARKLSPSKQSTQQRRALAEWMTDAEHGAGALLARVFVNRVWQHHFGQGIVRTTGDFGVRSDPPTHPELLEWLAQDFVAHGWHLKRLQKMIVTSAVFQQKSTGETPAIDPDNRLLWKMPLLRLEGEILRDAMLAVSGTLNRKSYGPAVKPPIAAEAIVARNLKDSYPDKIEDNAEIRRRSIYLFHKRVVPYPLLQAFDKPDAQQSCSRRDNTTVAPQALALMNDPFVRTVALDFADRLIGESDGSYAQQIERSYRLCLARDPDEAERKAAVEFVSLQAEQRRMRDAKTTEETVRKQAFADFCQVLFSLNEFLYVD
;
A
#
# COMPACT_ATOMS: atom_id res chain seq x y z
N PRO A 1 -15.44 9.96 0.73
CA PRO A 1 -14.11 10.33 0.18
C PRO A 1 -12.96 9.60 0.86
N HIS A 2 -13.10 9.21 2.15
CA HIS A 2 -12.00 8.58 2.90
C HIS A 2 -11.91 7.05 2.74
N TYR A 3 -12.87 6.41 2.10
CA TYR A 3 -12.86 4.99 1.77
C TYR A 3 -11.69 4.64 0.83
N GLY A 4 -11.53 5.41 -0.25
CA GLY A 4 -10.43 5.22 -1.18
C GLY A 4 -9.05 5.49 -0.57
N GLU A 5 -8.94 6.39 0.42
CA GLU A 5 -7.68 6.61 1.15
C GLU A 5 -7.29 5.37 1.95
N ARG A 6 -8.25 4.68 2.59
CA ARG A 6 -7.99 3.45 3.33
C ARG A 6 -7.59 2.30 2.41
N TRP A 7 -8.41 2.01 1.38
CA TRP A 7 -8.16 0.91 0.46
C TRP A 7 -7.01 1.18 -0.50
N GLY A 8 -6.82 2.45 -0.86
CA GLY A 8 -5.67 2.88 -1.64
C GLY A 8 -4.35 2.58 -0.95
N ARG A 9 -4.26 2.74 0.39
CA ARG A 9 -3.02 2.42 1.11
C ARG A 9 -2.63 0.95 0.95
N HIS A 10 -3.60 0.02 1.08
CA HIS A 10 -3.35 -1.41 0.87
C HIS A 10 -2.86 -1.71 -0.55
N TRP A 11 -3.45 -1.06 -1.55
CA TRP A 11 -3.05 -1.25 -2.94
C TRP A 11 -1.66 -0.66 -3.23
N LEU A 12 -1.33 0.48 -2.65
CA LEU A 12 -0.04 1.14 -2.84
C LEU A 12 1.14 0.32 -2.28
N ASP A 13 0.91 -0.58 -1.31
CA ASP A 13 1.91 -1.56 -0.86
C ASP A 13 2.15 -2.64 -1.92
N VAL A 14 1.10 -3.15 -2.54
CA VAL A 14 1.19 -4.09 -3.66
C VAL A 14 1.92 -3.45 -4.84
N ALA A 15 1.63 -2.18 -5.11
CA ALA A 15 2.26 -1.41 -6.18
C ALA A 15 3.69 -0.95 -5.85
N ARG A 16 4.24 -1.25 -4.65
CA ARG A 16 5.54 -0.74 -4.19
C ARG A 16 5.71 0.77 -4.39
N TYR A 17 4.63 1.52 -4.15
CA TYR A 17 4.58 2.96 -4.35
C TYR A 17 5.53 3.73 -3.43
N ALA A 18 6.27 4.66 -3.99
CA ALA A 18 7.01 5.70 -3.27
C ALA A 18 7.10 6.99 -4.09
N ASP A 19 7.34 8.09 -3.40
CA ASP A 19 7.54 9.41 -3.99
C ASP A 19 9.01 9.66 -4.38
N SER A 20 9.86 8.63 -4.36
CA SER A 20 11.28 8.71 -4.75
C SER A 20 11.75 7.45 -5.49
N ASP A 21 12.90 7.57 -6.18
CA ASP A 21 13.44 6.52 -7.03
C ASP A 21 13.96 5.30 -6.25
N GLY A 22 14.53 5.53 -5.08
CA GLY A 22 15.34 4.52 -4.40
C GLY A 22 16.75 4.42 -5.00
N GLN A 23 17.41 3.30 -4.76
CA GLN A 23 18.79 3.08 -5.18
C GLN A 23 19.76 4.13 -4.60
N GLU A 24 20.91 4.33 -5.21
CA GLU A 24 21.96 5.23 -4.70
C GLU A 24 21.57 6.71 -4.75
N SER A 25 20.87 7.13 -5.77
CA SER A 25 20.52 8.56 -5.97
C SER A 25 19.23 8.95 -5.28
N ASP A 26 18.30 8.04 -5.08
CA ASP A 26 16.96 8.21 -4.48
C ASP A 26 16.30 9.57 -4.77
N ARG A 27 16.27 9.97 -6.04
CA ARG A 27 15.69 11.26 -6.47
C ARG A 27 14.20 11.31 -6.21
N ASP A 28 13.70 12.49 -5.89
CA ASP A 28 12.26 12.72 -5.72
C ASP A 28 11.52 12.58 -7.05
N ARG A 29 10.28 12.07 -6.99
CA ARG A 29 9.36 11.87 -8.12
C ARG A 29 8.16 12.80 -8.01
N PRO A 30 8.24 14.04 -8.43
CA PRO A 30 7.19 15.04 -8.23
C PRO A 30 5.84 14.66 -8.87
N GLY A 31 5.84 13.84 -9.93
CA GLY A 31 4.63 13.35 -10.61
C GLY A 31 4.05 12.04 -10.06
N ALA A 32 4.68 11.38 -9.07
CA ALA A 32 4.23 10.08 -8.58
C ALA A 32 2.84 10.12 -7.90
N TYR A 33 2.52 11.23 -7.23
CA TYR A 33 1.25 11.38 -6.51
C TYR A 33 0.01 11.24 -7.41
N HIS A 34 0.10 11.48 -8.71
CA HIS A 34 -1.03 11.30 -9.63
C HIS A 34 -1.51 9.84 -9.66
N TYR A 35 -0.58 8.87 -9.61
CA TYR A 35 -0.93 7.46 -9.51
C TYR A 35 -1.63 7.15 -8.17
N ARG A 36 -1.12 7.64 -7.03
CA ARG A 36 -1.78 7.49 -5.72
C ARG A 36 -3.20 8.06 -5.76
N ASP A 37 -3.33 9.26 -6.31
CA ASP A 37 -4.63 9.96 -6.38
C ASP A 37 -5.61 9.24 -7.31
N PHE A 38 -5.14 8.65 -8.42
CA PHE A 38 -5.93 7.75 -9.26
C PHE A 38 -6.44 6.55 -8.44
N VAL A 39 -5.55 5.86 -7.71
CA VAL A 39 -5.93 4.70 -6.89
C VAL A 39 -7.00 5.07 -5.86
N ILE A 40 -6.87 6.21 -5.19
CA ILE A 40 -7.86 6.71 -4.23
C ILE A 40 -9.22 6.96 -4.91
N ARG A 41 -9.23 7.63 -6.07
CA ARG A 41 -10.46 7.88 -6.85
C ARG A 41 -11.11 6.58 -7.29
N ALA A 42 -10.34 5.67 -7.89
CA ALA A 42 -10.85 4.39 -8.38
C ALA A 42 -11.57 3.59 -7.29
N PHE A 43 -11.03 3.53 -6.07
CA PHE A 43 -11.72 2.88 -4.95
C PHE A 43 -12.91 3.68 -4.44
N ASN A 44 -12.84 5.02 -4.39
CA ASN A 44 -13.98 5.85 -4.00
C ASN A 44 -15.18 5.67 -4.95
N ASP A 45 -14.90 5.57 -6.24
CA ASP A 45 -15.91 5.49 -7.30
C ASP A 45 -16.35 4.04 -7.58
N ASP A 46 -15.79 3.06 -6.83
CA ASP A 46 -16.06 1.63 -7.00
C ASP A 46 -15.80 1.17 -8.44
N MET A 47 -14.68 1.65 -9.02
CA MET A 47 -14.27 1.25 -10.36
C MET A 47 -14.21 -0.28 -10.46
N PRO A 48 -14.79 -0.90 -11.51
CA PRO A 48 -14.66 -2.33 -11.73
C PRO A 48 -13.20 -2.78 -11.68
N TYR A 49 -12.90 -3.83 -10.91
CA TYR A 49 -11.51 -4.23 -10.68
C TYR A 49 -10.80 -4.70 -11.95
N ASP A 50 -11.52 -5.29 -12.91
CA ASP A 50 -10.98 -5.62 -14.22
C ASP A 50 -10.54 -4.36 -14.99
N GLN A 51 -11.34 -3.28 -14.98
CA GLN A 51 -10.97 -1.99 -15.55
C GLN A 51 -9.78 -1.36 -14.81
N PHE A 52 -9.76 -1.44 -13.49
CA PHE A 52 -8.65 -0.98 -12.66
C PHE A 52 -7.33 -1.68 -13.01
N VAL A 53 -7.36 -2.99 -13.27
CA VAL A 53 -6.20 -3.77 -13.73
C VAL A 53 -5.79 -3.37 -15.14
N ARG A 54 -6.74 -3.27 -16.07
CA ARG A 54 -6.48 -2.87 -17.47
C ARG A 54 -5.78 -1.52 -17.55
N TRP A 55 -6.27 -0.54 -16.80
CA TRP A 55 -5.67 0.79 -16.82
C TRP A 55 -4.27 0.82 -16.21
N GLN A 56 -4.02 0.05 -15.18
CA GLN A 56 -2.68 -0.02 -14.57
C GLN A 56 -1.64 -0.67 -15.49
N LEU A 57 -2.04 -1.55 -16.38
CA LEU A 57 -1.15 -2.19 -17.35
C LEU A 57 -0.99 -1.38 -18.65
N ALA A 58 -2.05 -0.73 -19.11
CA ALA A 58 -2.11 -0.15 -20.44
C ALA A 58 -3.09 1.04 -20.55
N GLY A 59 -3.29 1.83 -19.51
CA GLY A 59 -4.27 2.92 -19.51
C GLY A 59 -4.05 3.96 -20.62
N ASP A 60 -2.80 4.25 -20.94
CA ASP A 60 -2.40 5.09 -22.08
C ASP A 60 -2.75 4.50 -23.46
N GLU A 61 -2.87 3.17 -23.56
CA GLU A 61 -3.31 2.49 -24.79
C GLU A 61 -4.84 2.38 -24.88
N TYR A 62 -5.55 2.35 -23.74
CA TYR A 62 -7.02 2.35 -23.70
C TYR A 62 -7.59 3.75 -23.93
N GLU A 63 -7.12 4.72 -23.16
CA GLU A 63 -7.66 6.08 -23.10
C GLU A 63 -6.54 7.12 -22.97
N PRO A 64 -5.77 7.40 -24.05
CA PRO A 64 -4.57 8.25 -23.99
C PRO A 64 -4.83 9.71 -23.57
N ASN A 65 -6.06 10.19 -23.68
CA ASN A 65 -6.46 11.54 -23.29
C ASN A 65 -7.13 11.60 -21.89
N ASN A 66 -7.35 10.46 -21.26
CA ASN A 66 -7.92 10.38 -19.92
C ASN A 66 -6.80 10.44 -18.87
N HIS A 67 -6.82 11.46 -18.04
CA HIS A 67 -5.79 11.71 -17.03
C HIS A 67 -5.65 10.55 -16.05
N ASP A 68 -6.75 9.94 -15.63
CA ASP A 68 -6.74 8.82 -14.69
C ASP A 68 -6.19 7.54 -15.34
N ALA A 69 -6.57 7.26 -16.60
CA ALA A 69 -6.05 6.11 -17.33
C ALA A 69 -4.53 6.20 -17.56
N VAL A 70 -4.04 7.38 -17.95
CA VAL A 70 -2.59 7.62 -18.10
C VAL A 70 -1.88 7.52 -16.74
N SER A 71 -2.44 8.12 -15.68
CA SER A 71 -1.88 8.07 -14.32
C SER A 71 -1.84 6.65 -13.75
N ALA A 72 -2.78 5.79 -14.15
CA ALA A 72 -2.85 4.40 -13.73
C ALA A 72 -1.61 3.58 -14.13
N THR A 73 -0.95 3.92 -15.26
CA THR A 73 0.30 3.28 -15.70
C THR A 73 1.46 3.50 -14.74
N GLY A 74 1.27 4.39 -13.77
CA GLY A 74 2.15 4.55 -12.61
C GLY A 74 2.39 3.24 -11.84
N PHE A 75 1.47 2.26 -11.89
CA PHE A 75 1.69 0.91 -11.32
C PHE A 75 2.96 0.27 -11.88
N ILE A 76 3.10 0.25 -13.20
CA ILE A 76 4.28 -0.29 -13.89
C ILE A 76 5.53 0.50 -13.50
N SER A 77 5.41 1.82 -13.39
CA SER A 77 6.52 2.75 -13.15
C SER A 77 6.85 2.98 -11.67
N ALA A 78 6.02 2.51 -10.73
CA ALA A 78 6.19 2.78 -9.30
C ALA A 78 7.44 2.14 -8.68
N GLY A 79 8.00 1.09 -9.25
CA GLY A 79 9.15 0.36 -8.70
C GLY A 79 10.43 1.18 -8.51
N PRO A 80 11.45 0.63 -7.82
CA PRO A 80 12.75 1.25 -7.69
C PRO A 80 13.37 1.54 -9.08
N PHE A 81 14.14 2.62 -9.17
CA PHE A 81 14.76 3.01 -10.43
C PHE A 81 16.16 3.58 -10.19
N ALA A 82 17.14 3.07 -10.96
CA ALA A 82 18.47 3.64 -10.96
C ALA A 82 18.56 4.76 -12.01
N ALA A 83 18.72 5.98 -11.56
CA ALA A 83 19.02 7.08 -12.45
C ALA A 83 20.48 6.97 -12.89
N LEU A 84 20.68 6.50 -14.10
CA LEU A 84 21.99 6.20 -14.62
C LEU A 84 22.63 7.45 -15.25
N PRO A 85 23.94 7.74 -14.99
CA PRO A 85 24.69 8.74 -15.73
C PRO A 85 24.79 8.41 -17.22
N ASP A 86 24.85 9.41 -18.09
CA ASP A 86 24.93 9.22 -19.55
C ASP A 86 26.17 8.44 -20.03
N ARG A 87 27.20 8.34 -19.20
CA ARG A 87 28.49 7.70 -19.50
C ARG A 87 28.64 6.27 -19.00
N LEU A 88 27.54 5.61 -18.58
CA LEU A 88 27.64 4.22 -18.13
C LEU A 88 28.00 3.26 -19.25
N MET A 89 28.71 2.19 -18.85
CA MET A 89 28.99 1.06 -19.75
C MET A 89 27.68 0.39 -20.16
N GLU A 90 27.63 -0.13 -21.38
CA GLU A 90 26.42 -0.77 -21.91
C GLU A 90 25.95 -1.94 -21.04
N ASP A 91 26.88 -2.70 -20.45
CA ASP A 91 26.57 -3.76 -19.52
C ASP A 91 25.72 -3.29 -18.33
N GLU A 92 26.04 -2.17 -17.73
CA GLU A 92 25.30 -1.60 -16.62
C GLU A 92 23.91 -1.10 -17.04
N ARG A 93 23.79 -0.53 -18.25
CA ARG A 93 22.50 -0.13 -18.81
C ARG A 93 21.59 -1.35 -19.02
N LEU A 94 22.11 -2.39 -19.65
CA LEU A 94 21.36 -3.62 -19.90
C LEU A 94 20.97 -4.30 -18.57
N ARG A 95 21.87 -4.42 -17.62
CA ARG A 95 21.58 -4.99 -16.30
C ARG A 95 20.45 -4.24 -15.61
N ASN A 96 20.51 -2.91 -15.56
CA ASN A 96 19.45 -2.11 -14.93
C ASN A 96 18.14 -2.23 -15.70
N ARG A 97 18.16 -2.24 -17.04
CA ARG A 97 16.94 -2.40 -17.84
C ARG A 97 16.27 -3.76 -17.58
N TYR A 98 17.03 -4.85 -17.58
CA TYR A 98 16.45 -6.17 -17.29
C TYR A 98 16.03 -6.36 -15.84
N ASN A 99 16.65 -5.67 -14.88
CA ASN A 99 16.18 -5.65 -13.50
C ASN A 99 14.88 -4.83 -13.36
N GLU A 100 14.73 -3.73 -14.09
CA GLU A 100 13.47 -2.97 -14.16
C GLU A 100 12.32 -3.81 -14.73
N LEU A 101 12.55 -4.51 -15.83
CA LEU A 101 11.58 -5.41 -16.45
C LEU A 101 11.20 -6.59 -15.53
N ASP A 102 12.18 -7.13 -14.81
CA ASP A 102 11.98 -8.19 -13.82
C ASP A 102 11.11 -7.70 -12.64
N ASP A 103 11.38 -6.49 -12.12
CA ASP A 103 10.56 -5.87 -11.08
C ASP A 103 9.10 -5.69 -11.53
N MET A 104 8.87 -5.24 -12.78
CA MET A 104 7.53 -5.10 -13.35
C MET A 104 6.81 -6.45 -13.39
N LEU A 105 7.44 -7.49 -13.93
CA LEU A 105 6.83 -8.82 -14.05
C LEU A 105 6.62 -9.50 -12.69
N SER A 106 7.58 -9.37 -11.79
CA SER A 106 7.48 -9.90 -10.43
C SER A 106 6.32 -9.25 -9.68
N THR A 107 6.15 -7.93 -9.85
CA THR A 107 5.03 -7.20 -9.24
C THR A 107 3.68 -7.57 -9.86
N ILE A 108 3.61 -7.75 -11.19
CA ILE A 108 2.41 -8.24 -11.88
C ILE A 108 2.06 -9.64 -11.38
N GLY A 109 3.05 -10.54 -11.31
CA GLY A 109 2.88 -11.90 -10.81
C GLY A 109 2.31 -11.91 -9.39
N THR A 110 3.01 -11.30 -8.44
CA THR A 110 2.61 -11.26 -7.03
C THR A 110 1.34 -10.45 -6.79
N GLY A 111 1.23 -9.29 -7.45
CA GLY A 111 0.14 -8.33 -7.20
C GLY A 111 -1.19 -8.75 -7.80
N PHE A 112 -1.19 -9.29 -9.00
CA PHE A 112 -2.41 -9.67 -9.71
C PHE A 112 -2.70 -11.17 -9.70
N LEU A 113 -1.67 -11.99 -9.90
CA LEU A 113 -1.85 -13.42 -10.13
C LEU A 113 -1.51 -14.30 -8.91
N GLY A 114 -0.85 -13.73 -7.88
CA GLY A 114 -0.33 -14.55 -6.80
C GLY A 114 0.66 -15.61 -7.30
N LEU A 115 1.53 -15.25 -8.23
CA LEU A 115 2.54 -16.14 -8.82
C LEU A 115 3.94 -15.54 -8.67
N THR A 116 4.93 -16.39 -8.36
CA THR A 116 6.32 -15.99 -8.15
C THR A 116 7.10 -15.95 -9.48
N LEU A 117 6.68 -15.09 -10.42
CA LEU A 117 7.24 -15.01 -11.76
C LEU A 117 8.75 -14.68 -11.79
N GLY A 118 9.27 -13.94 -10.81
CA GLY A 118 10.70 -13.64 -10.73
C GLY A 118 11.61 -14.87 -10.64
N CYS A 119 11.12 -15.98 -10.09
CA CYS A 119 11.86 -17.26 -10.06
C CYS A 119 12.08 -17.83 -11.46
N VAL A 120 11.22 -17.48 -12.44
CA VAL A 120 11.23 -18.04 -13.79
C VAL A 120 12.24 -17.34 -14.71
N ARG A 121 12.83 -16.24 -14.27
CA ARG A 121 13.86 -15.51 -15.01
C ARG A 121 15.06 -16.39 -15.42
N CYS A 122 15.47 -17.35 -14.56
CA CYS A 122 16.69 -18.11 -14.75
C CYS A 122 16.46 -19.55 -15.23
N HIS A 123 15.32 -20.13 -14.95
CA HIS A 123 14.94 -21.52 -15.26
C HIS A 123 13.44 -21.69 -15.19
N ASP A 124 12.88 -22.76 -15.70
CA ASP A 124 11.49 -23.11 -15.53
C ASP A 124 11.11 -23.12 -14.04
N HIS A 125 9.92 -22.68 -13.68
CA HIS A 125 9.49 -22.62 -12.29
C HIS A 125 9.62 -23.99 -11.62
N LYS A 126 10.23 -24.03 -10.42
CA LYS A 126 10.57 -25.32 -9.79
C LYS A 126 9.34 -26.18 -9.45
N TYR A 127 8.21 -25.56 -9.17
CA TYR A 127 7.01 -26.24 -8.67
C TYR A 127 5.80 -26.03 -9.58
N ASP A 128 5.64 -24.83 -10.12
CA ASP A 128 4.49 -24.45 -10.93
C ASP A 128 4.78 -24.72 -12.42
N ALA A 129 3.73 -25.01 -13.20
CA ALA A 129 3.86 -25.28 -14.63
C ALA A 129 4.07 -23.99 -15.44
N ILE A 130 5.13 -23.24 -15.12
CA ILE A 130 5.49 -21.96 -15.74
C ILE A 130 6.91 -22.10 -16.32
N PRO A 131 7.06 -22.33 -17.63
CA PRO A 131 8.37 -22.37 -18.27
C PRO A 131 9.01 -20.98 -18.38
N ALA A 132 10.33 -20.90 -18.39
CA ALA A 132 11.07 -19.65 -18.57
C ALA A 132 10.65 -18.89 -19.84
N ARG A 133 10.23 -19.61 -20.88
CA ARG A 133 9.68 -19.02 -22.10
C ARG A 133 8.49 -18.10 -21.84
N ASP A 134 7.55 -18.49 -20.96
CA ASP A 134 6.37 -17.68 -20.64
C ASP A 134 6.76 -16.35 -20.00
N TYR A 135 7.75 -16.35 -19.09
CA TYR A 135 8.28 -15.15 -18.48
C TYR A 135 8.82 -14.16 -19.51
N TYR A 136 9.69 -14.62 -20.43
CA TYR A 136 10.24 -13.75 -21.47
C TYR A 136 9.21 -13.34 -22.50
N SER A 137 8.21 -14.17 -22.77
CA SER A 137 7.10 -13.84 -23.65
C SER A 137 6.19 -12.75 -23.05
N MET A 138 5.94 -12.78 -21.74
CA MET A 138 5.26 -11.68 -21.03
C MET A 138 6.12 -10.42 -20.99
N MET A 139 7.44 -10.55 -20.80
CA MET A 139 8.39 -9.42 -20.81
C MET A 139 8.32 -8.65 -22.12
N SER A 140 8.06 -9.30 -23.25
CA SER A 140 7.99 -8.65 -24.56
C SER A 140 6.95 -7.52 -24.60
N ALA A 141 5.89 -7.61 -23.79
CA ALA A 141 4.87 -6.56 -23.70
C ALA A 141 5.41 -5.22 -23.15
N PHE A 142 6.51 -5.26 -22.40
CA PHE A 142 7.13 -4.10 -21.77
C PHE A 142 8.49 -3.73 -22.37
N HIS A 143 9.12 -4.64 -23.08
CA HIS A 143 10.49 -4.45 -23.56
C HIS A 143 10.66 -3.26 -24.50
N GLY A 144 9.67 -3.00 -25.35
CA GLY A 144 9.64 -1.88 -26.30
C GLY A 144 9.16 -0.56 -25.72
N GLY A 145 8.94 -0.46 -24.42
CA GLY A 145 8.47 0.75 -23.75
C GLY A 145 9.48 1.30 -22.74
N GLU A 146 9.13 2.40 -22.13
CA GLU A 146 9.94 3.08 -21.11
C GLU A 146 9.08 3.72 -20.03
N ARG A 147 9.65 3.85 -18.83
CA ARG A 147 9.17 4.75 -17.79
C ARG A 147 9.46 6.17 -18.20
N ALA A 148 8.47 7.06 -18.12
CA ALA A 148 8.61 8.45 -18.50
C ALA A 148 7.71 9.37 -17.68
N ASP A 149 8.10 10.65 -17.63
CA ASP A 149 7.23 11.73 -17.20
C ASP A 149 6.29 12.10 -18.37
N LEU A 150 5.07 11.58 -18.34
CA LEU A 150 4.06 11.80 -19.38
C LEU A 150 3.31 13.10 -19.12
N THR A 151 3.15 13.94 -20.14
CA THR A 151 2.33 15.16 -20.03
C THR A 151 0.86 14.79 -20.16
N LEU A 152 0.04 15.18 -19.19
CA LEU A 152 -1.41 14.95 -19.24
C LEU A 152 -2.06 15.84 -20.29
N ALA A 153 -2.95 15.27 -21.08
CA ALA A 153 -3.59 15.94 -22.21
C ALA A 153 -4.25 17.28 -21.80
N GLY A 154 -3.92 18.36 -22.51
CA GLY A 154 -4.46 19.70 -22.26
C GLY A 154 -3.93 20.39 -21.00
N THR A 155 -2.85 19.92 -20.41
CA THR A 155 -2.20 20.50 -19.23
C THR A 155 -0.69 20.51 -19.35
N ASP A 156 0.00 21.24 -18.44
CA ASP A 156 1.45 21.19 -18.26
C ASP A 156 1.87 20.18 -17.18
N GLN A 157 0.91 19.44 -16.60
CA GLN A 157 1.18 18.50 -15.53
C GLN A 157 1.83 17.23 -16.07
N LYS A 158 2.84 16.76 -15.36
CA LYS A 158 3.56 15.53 -15.67
C LYS A 158 3.24 14.46 -14.65
N VAL A 159 2.95 13.26 -15.13
CA VAL A 159 2.73 12.06 -14.35
C VAL A 159 3.81 11.04 -14.63
N LEU A 160 4.30 10.38 -13.59
CA LEU A 160 5.15 9.23 -13.76
C LEU A 160 4.32 8.07 -14.33
N GLY A 161 4.58 7.70 -15.56
CA GLY A 161 3.86 6.66 -16.28
C GLY A 161 4.76 5.77 -17.11
N TYR A 162 4.14 4.92 -17.91
CA TYR A 162 4.81 4.03 -18.86
C TYR A 162 4.24 4.23 -20.25
N ARG A 163 5.10 4.23 -21.28
CA ARG A 163 4.71 4.34 -22.69
C ARG A 163 5.53 3.43 -23.57
N ASP A 164 4.99 3.03 -24.71
CA ASP A 164 5.75 2.40 -25.77
C ASP A 164 6.59 3.45 -26.53
N LEU A 165 7.74 3.03 -27.02
CA LEU A 165 8.64 3.87 -27.84
C LEU A 165 8.22 3.94 -29.30
N GLY A 166 7.28 3.09 -29.75
CA GLY A 166 6.77 3.02 -31.11
C GLY A 166 5.84 1.83 -31.31
N PRO A 167 5.31 1.66 -32.54
CA PRO A 167 4.37 0.60 -32.88
C PRO A 167 5.00 -0.79 -33.06
N GLU A 168 6.32 -0.84 -33.24
CA GLU A 168 7.05 -2.08 -33.48
C GLU A 168 7.54 -2.66 -32.15
N PRO A 169 7.31 -3.95 -31.88
CA PRO A 169 7.80 -4.59 -30.67
C PRO A 169 9.32 -4.70 -30.67
N ALA A 170 9.94 -4.48 -29.52
CA ALA A 170 11.36 -4.72 -29.36
C ALA A 170 11.68 -6.23 -29.44
N ALA A 171 12.80 -6.56 -30.09
CA ALA A 171 13.27 -7.94 -30.16
C ALA A 171 13.58 -8.47 -28.74
N THR A 172 12.83 -9.47 -28.31
CA THR A 172 12.96 -10.11 -27.00
C THR A 172 13.47 -11.54 -27.17
N TRP A 173 14.28 -11.99 -26.26
CA TRP A 173 14.95 -13.29 -26.33
C TRP A 173 14.76 -14.07 -25.03
N LEU A 174 14.66 -15.37 -25.13
CA LEU A 174 14.86 -16.27 -24.02
C LEU A 174 16.36 -16.23 -23.65
N PHE A 175 16.66 -16.05 -22.36
CA PHE A 175 18.04 -16.02 -21.88
C PHE A 175 18.39 -17.29 -21.13
N GLN A 176 19.58 -17.84 -21.39
CA GLN A 176 20.06 -18.97 -20.61
C GLN A 176 20.46 -18.51 -19.20
N ARG A 177 19.86 -19.12 -18.18
CA ARG A 177 20.10 -18.79 -16.77
C ARG A 177 19.93 -17.30 -16.42
N GLY A 178 19.05 -16.60 -17.14
CA GLY A 178 18.82 -15.17 -16.92
C GLY A 178 19.94 -14.24 -17.41
N ASN A 179 20.92 -14.75 -18.10
CA ASN A 179 22.04 -13.97 -18.63
C ASN A 179 21.68 -13.33 -19.97
N TYR A 180 21.51 -12.02 -20.00
CA TYR A 180 21.10 -11.26 -21.19
C TYR A 180 22.15 -11.24 -22.33
N TYR A 181 23.37 -11.70 -22.09
CA TYR A 181 24.37 -11.94 -23.12
C TYR A 181 24.25 -13.33 -23.77
N ASP A 182 23.61 -14.27 -23.08
CA ASP A 182 23.45 -15.63 -23.53
C ASP A 182 22.04 -15.85 -24.09
N ARG A 183 21.85 -15.35 -25.31
CA ARG A 183 20.57 -15.39 -26.02
C ARG A 183 20.34 -16.73 -26.66
N ASP A 184 19.21 -17.38 -26.33
CA ASP A 184 18.81 -18.63 -26.96
C ASP A 184 17.92 -18.32 -28.20
N GLN A 185 16.63 -18.39 -28.07
CA GLN A 185 15.68 -18.19 -29.18
C GLN A 185 14.88 -16.89 -29.00
N PRO A 186 14.49 -16.23 -30.09
CA PRO A 186 13.60 -15.07 -30.01
C PRO A 186 12.22 -15.49 -29.51
N VAL A 187 11.60 -14.61 -28.73
CA VAL A 187 10.22 -14.76 -28.23
C VAL A 187 9.38 -13.56 -28.61
N GLY A 188 8.12 -13.80 -28.93
CA GLY A 188 7.11 -12.76 -29.12
C GLY A 188 6.18 -12.67 -27.92
N LEU A 189 5.11 -11.87 -28.06
CA LEU A 189 4.06 -11.76 -27.03
C LEU A 189 3.50 -13.14 -26.68
N GLY A 190 3.48 -13.42 -25.40
CA GLY A 190 2.88 -14.61 -24.82
C GLY A 190 2.49 -14.36 -23.37
N PHE A 191 1.80 -15.32 -22.80
CA PHE A 191 1.27 -15.25 -21.43
C PHE A 191 1.64 -16.53 -20.69
N VAL A 192 1.24 -16.63 -19.41
CA VAL A 192 1.42 -17.89 -18.67
C VAL A 192 0.58 -18.98 -19.33
N SER A 193 1.24 -19.94 -19.95
CA SER A 193 0.61 -20.93 -20.83
C SER A 193 -0.42 -21.79 -20.11
N VAL A 194 -0.17 -22.19 -18.87
CA VAL A 194 -1.10 -22.98 -18.05
C VAL A 194 -2.40 -22.24 -17.72
N LEU A 195 -2.41 -20.91 -17.80
CA LEU A 195 -3.59 -20.05 -17.58
C LEU A 195 -4.24 -19.58 -18.89
N THR A 196 -3.74 -20.06 -20.04
CA THR A 196 -4.24 -19.65 -21.36
C THR A 196 -5.01 -20.81 -21.99
N ASN A 197 -6.31 -20.65 -22.17
CA ASN A 197 -7.21 -21.70 -22.62
C ASN A 197 -8.01 -21.29 -23.86
N GLY A 198 -7.79 -21.98 -24.96
CA GLY A 198 -8.64 -21.87 -26.17
C GLY A 198 -8.50 -20.57 -26.98
N LYS A 199 -7.74 -19.57 -26.51
CA LYS A 199 -7.54 -18.28 -27.18
C LYS A 199 -6.06 -17.91 -27.17
N ALA A 200 -5.43 -17.82 -28.35
CA ALA A 200 -4.00 -17.58 -28.47
C ALA A 200 -3.63 -16.11 -28.13
N PRO A 201 -2.38 -15.83 -27.69
CA PRO A 201 -1.88 -14.46 -27.48
C PRO A 201 -2.04 -13.56 -28.72
N ALA A 202 -1.89 -14.13 -29.93
CA ALA A 202 -2.10 -13.42 -31.18
C ALA A 202 -3.54 -12.91 -31.37
N ASP A 203 -4.55 -13.63 -30.86
CA ASP A 203 -5.95 -13.21 -30.95
C ASP A 203 -6.24 -12.01 -30.06
N TYR A 204 -5.66 -12.00 -28.85
CA TYR A 204 -5.73 -10.84 -27.95
C TYR A 204 -5.06 -9.62 -28.60
N LEU A 205 -3.88 -9.79 -29.19
CA LEU A 205 -3.17 -8.71 -29.85
C LEU A 205 -3.93 -8.18 -31.09
N ALA A 206 -4.47 -9.07 -31.90
CA ALA A 206 -5.30 -8.69 -33.05
C ALA A 206 -6.53 -7.90 -32.61
N THR A 207 -7.19 -8.30 -31.54
CA THR A 207 -8.33 -7.60 -30.96
C THR A 207 -7.92 -6.23 -30.43
N ALA A 208 -6.82 -6.13 -29.67
CA ALA A 208 -6.30 -4.87 -29.13
C ALA A 208 -5.99 -3.85 -30.24
N ARG A 209 -5.30 -4.29 -31.29
CA ARG A 209 -4.96 -3.45 -32.46
C ARG A 209 -6.18 -2.99 -33.24
N LYS A 210 -7.22 -3.82 -33.34
CA LYS A 210 -8.48 -3.47 -34.01
C LYS A 210 -9.27 -2.41 -33.24
N LEU A 211 -9.31 -2.53 -31.91
CA LEU A 211 -10.08 -1.62 -31.04
C LEU A 211 -9.41 -0.25 -30.89
N SER A 212 -8.10 -0.18 -30.95
CA SER A 212 -7.34 1.06 -30.79
C SER A 212 -6.14 1.08 -31.75
N PRO A 213 -6.34 1.35 -33.04
CA PRO A 213 -5.24 1.47 -34.00
C PRO A 213 -4.33 2.63 -33.57
N SER A 214 -3.12 2.33 -33.16
CA SER A 214 -2.13 3.33 -32.74
C SER A 214 -0.88 3.23 -33.61
N LYS A 215 -0.34 4.38 -34.01
CA LYS A 215 0.98 4.48 -34.63
C LYS A 215 2.10 4.69 -33.60
N GLN A 216 1.75 4.76 -32.32
CA GLN A 216 2.68 5.09 -31.22
C GLN A 216 2.84 3.95 -30.21
N SER A 217 2.05 2.87 -30.33
CA SER A 217 2.07 1.74 -29.40
C SER A 217 2.03 0.41 -30.12
N THR A 218 2.70 -0.60 -29.53
CA THR A 218 2.65 -2.00 -29.94
C THR A 218 1.30 -2.66 -29.68
N GLN A 219 0.50 -2.14 -28.74
CA GLN A 219 -0.73 -2.70 -28.18
C GLN A 219 -0.52 -4.06 -27.44
N GLN A 220 0.73 -4.39 -27.11
CA GLN A 220 1.05 -5.64 -26.42
C GLN A 220 0.65 -5.60 -24.93
N ARG A 221 0.77 -4.44 -24.27
CA ARG A 221 0.33 -4.26 -22.88
C ARG A 221 -1.19 -4.36 -22.76
N ARG A 222 -1.93 -3.81 -23.71
CA ARG A 222 -3.39 -3.95 -23.80
C ARG A 222 -3.78 -5.42 -24.01
N ALA A 223 -3.11 -6.13 -24.90
CA ALA A 223 -3.37 -7.56 -25.11
C ALA A 223 -3.11 -8.39 -23.84
N LEU A 224 -2.04 -8.08 -23.09
CA LEU A 224 -1.75 -8.68 -21.78
C LEU A 224 -2.86 -8.36 -20.77
N ALA A 225 -3.34 -7.12 -20.71
CA ALA A 225 -4.39 -6.69 -19.81
C ALA A 225 -5.75 -7.37 -20.11
N GLU A 226 -6.09 -7.53 -21.39
CA GLU A 226 -7.28 -8.28 -21.80
C GLU A 226 -7.20 -9.77 -21.39
N TRP A 227 -6.05 -10.43 -21.62
CA TRP A 227 -5.84 -11.80 -21.16
C TRP A 227 -5.92 -11.91 -19.63
N MET A 228 -5.34 -10.95 -18.90
CA MET A 228 -5.32 -10.99 -17.45
C MET A 228 -6.71 -10.87 -16.84
N THR A 229 -7.63 -10.19 -17.50
CA THR A 229 -9.00 -9.96 -17.04
C THR A 229 -10.04 -10.88 -17.68
N ASP A 230 -9.64 -11.73 -18.62
CA ASP A 230 -10.51 -12.72 -19.26
C ASP A 230 -10.69 -13.94 -18.32
N ALA A 231 -11.87 -14.05 -17.71
CA ALA A 231 -12.17 -15.12 -16.75
C ALA A 231 -12.46 -16.48 -17.41
N GLU A 232 -12.71 -16.52 -18.72
CA GLU A 232 -13.04 -17.75 -19.46
C GLU A 232 -11.82 -18.36 -20.14
N HIS A 233 -11.01 -17.53 -20.80
CA HIS A 233 -9.89 -18.00 -21.63
C HIS A 233 -8.52 -17.56 -21.14
N GLY A 234 -8.46 -16.69 -20.13
CA GLY A 234 -7.23 -16.10 -19.58
C GLY A 234 -7.09 -16.30 -18.09
N ALA A 235 -6.38 -15.39 -17.46
CA ALA A 235 -6.05 -15.43 -16.04
C ALA A 235 -7.13 -14.85 -15.12
N GLY A 236 -8.25 -14.34 -15.63
CA GLY A 236 -9.23 -13.58 -14.87
C GLY A 236 -9.84 -14.33 -13.69
N ALA A 237 -10.03 -15.64 -13.79
CA ALA A 237 -10.51 -16.44 -12.67
C ALA A 237 -9.50 -16.48 -11.49
N LEU A 238 -8.20 -16.58 -11.77
CA LEU A 238 -7.16 -16.51 -10.77
C LEU A 238 -7.02 -15.09 -10.21
N LEU A 239 -7.06 -14.06 -11.07
CA LEU A 239 -7.08 -12.66 -10.69
C LEU A 239 -8.18 -12.36 -9.66
N ALA A 240 -9.39 -12.88 -9.90
CA ALA A 240 -10.53 -12.72 -8.98
C ALA A 240 -10.26 -13.40 -7.62
N ARG A 241 -9.76 -14.65 -7.61
CA ARG A 241 -9.43 -15.37 -6.37
C ARG A 241 -8.37 -14.64 -5.55
N VAL A 242 -7.31 -14.17 -6.18
CA VAL A 242 -6.22 -13.42 -5.51
C VAL A 242 -6.75 -12.13 -4.90
N PHE A 243 -7.57 -11.38 -5.63
CA PHE A 243 -8.11 -10.12 -5.13
C PHE A 243 -9.13 -10.34 -4.00
N VAL A 244 -10.05 -11.24 -4.15
CA VAL A 244 -11.04 -11.62 -3.11
C VAL A 244 -10.33 -12.07 -1.83
N ASN A 245 -9.30 -12.90 -1.96
CA ASN A 245 -8.49 -13.35 -0.83
C ASN A 245 -7.77 -12.20 -0.12
N ARG A 246 -7.26 -11.21 -0.86
CA ARG A 246 -6.64 -10.01 -0.31
C ARG A 246 -7.66 -9.14 0.41
N VAL A 247 -8.86 -8.97 -0.14
CA VAL A 247 -9.97 -8.26 0.53
C VAL A 247 -10.33 -8.96 1.83
N TRP A 248 -10.47 -10.29 1.82
CA TRP A 248 -10.71 -11.11 3.01
C TRP A 248 -9.61 -10.92 4.07
N GLN A 249 -8.35 -10.96 3.66
CA GLN A 249 -7.20 -10.72 4.56
C GLN A 249 -7.29 -9.40 5.31
N HIS A 250 -7.69 -8.31 4.64
CA HIS A 250 -7.79 -7.00 5.27
C HIS A 250 -8.97 -6.87 6.24
N HIS A 251 -9.95 -7.78 6.18
CA HIS A 251 -11.06 -7.84 7.13
C HIS A 251 -10.79 -8.78 8.30
N PHE A 252 -10.06 -9.87 8.08
CA PHE A 252 -9.84 -10.92 9.08
C PHE A 252 -8.36 -11.08 9.48
N GLY A 253 -7.47 -10.23 9.00
CA GLY A 253 -6.03 -10.27 9.29
C GLY A 253 -5.25 -11.35 8.52
N GLN A 254 -5.93 -12.39 8.04
CA GLN A 254 -5.34 -13.46 7.23
C GLN A 254 -6.26 -13.81 6.06
N GLY A 255 -5.65 -14.16 4.91
CA GLY A 255 -6.39 -14.66 3.75
C GLY A 255 -6.95 -16.06 3.99
N ILE A 256 -7.96 -16.43 3.21
CA ILE A 256 -8.44 -17.82 3.08
C ILE A 256 -7.28 -18.70 2.61
N VAL A 257 -6.48 -18.20 1.66
CA VAL A 257 -5.13 -18.67 1.34
C VAL A 257 -4.15 -17.75 2.07
N ARG A 258 -3.39 -18.30 3.03
CA ARG A 258 -2.50 -17.50 3.91
C ARG A 258 -1.29 -16.91 3.18
N THR A 259 -0.80 -17.61 2.16
CA THR A 259 0.30 -17.18 1.26
C THR A 259 -0.25 -16.24 0.18
N THR A 260 -0.71 -15.05 0.55
CA THR A 260 -1.48 -14.13 -0.30
C THR A 260 -0.74 -13.62 -1.55
N GLY A 261 0.57 -13.75 -1.61
CA GLY A 261 1.41 -13.46 -2.78
C GLY A 261 1.81 -14.68 -3.59
N ASP A 262 1.39 -15.88 -3.16
CA ASP A 262 1.70 -17.15 -3.79
C ASP A 262 0.47 -18.08 -3.74
N PHE A 263 -0.14 -18.33 -4.90
CA PHE A 263 -1.25 -19.23 -5.15
C PHE A 263 -0.82 -20.46 -5.96
N GLY A 264 0.50 -20.64 -6.14
CA GLY A 264 1.08 -21.79 -6.82
C GLY A 264 1.01 -23.08 -6.00
N VAL A 265 1.67 -24.13 -6.49
CA VAL A 265 1.68 -25.47 -5.87
C VAL A 265 2.23 -25.46 -4.43
N ARG A 266 3.06 -24.47 -4.08
CA ARG A 266 3.63 -24.32 -2.74
C ARG A 266 2.83 -23.42 -1.81
N SER A 267 1.70 -22.92 -2.27
CA SER A 267 0.81 -22.13 -1.42
C SER A 267 0.21 -22.95 -0.29
N ASP A 268 -0.15 -22.28 0.80
CA ASP A 268 -1.00 -22.90 1.81
C ASP A 268 -2.36 -23.25 1.18
N PRO A 269 -2.91 -24.43 1.46
CA PRO A 269 -4.25 -24.76 1.02
C PRO A 269 -5.27 -23.79 1.60
N PRO A 270 -6.29 -23.41 0.85
CA PRO A 270 -7.35 -22.55 1.35
C PRO A 270 -8.07 -23.19 2.55
N THR A 271 -8.33 -22.40 3.59
CA THR A 271 -9.08 -22.87 4.77
C THR A 271 -10.55 -23.15 4.45
N HIS A 272 -11.11 -22.42 3.49
CA HIS A 272 -12.49 -22.51 3.04
C HIS A 272 -12.55 -22.46 1.49
N PRO A 273 -12.21 -23.57 0.81
CA PRO A 273 -12.05 -23.57 -0.66
C PRO A 273 -13.34 -23.21 -1.40
N GLU A 274 -14.48 -23.75 -0.99
CA GLU A 274 -15.77 -23.50 -1.61
C GLU A 274 -16.23 -22.04 -1.44
N LEU A 275 -15.91 -21.44 -0.27
CA LEU A 275 -16.19 -20.03 -0.02
C LEU A 275 -15.35 -19.12 -0.93
N LEU A 276 -14.06 -19.41 -1.06
CA LEU A 276 -13.17 -18.63 -1.93
C LEU A 276 -13.64 -18.69 -3.38
N GLU A 277 -13.99 -19.88 -3.85
CA GLU A 277 -14.49 -20.08 -5.22
C GLU A 277 -15.80 -19.33 -5.43
N TRP A 278 -16.76 -19.48 -4.51
CA TRP A 278 -18.05 -18.80 -4.60
C TRP A 278 -17.90 -17.27 -4.62
N LEU A 279 -17.09 -16.72 -3.71
CA LEU A 279 -16.84 -15.28 -3.63
C LEU A 279 -16.19 -14.76 -4.92
N ALA A 280 -15.22 -15.49 -5.49
CA ALA A 280 -14.54 -15.11 -6.72
C ALA A 280 -15.51 -15.13 -7.93
N GLN A 281 -16.34 -16.16 -8.04
CA GLN A 281 -17.36 -16.26 -9.09
C GLN A 281 -18.43 -15.18 -8.96
N ASP A 282 -18.95 -14.93 -7.74
CA ASP A 282 -19.90 -13.83 -7.49
C ASP A 282 -19.30 -12.46 -7.83
N PHE A 283 -18.02 -12.23 -7.49
CA PHE A 283 -17.32 -10.99 -7.79
C PHE A 283 -17.22 -10.73 -9.29
N VAL A 284 -16.86 -11.76 -10.08
CA VAL A 284 -16.82 -11.68 -11.55
C VAL A 284 -18.21 -11.47 -12.13
N ALA A 285 -19.19 -12.31 -11.72
CA ALA A 285 -20.55 -12.29 -12.26
C ALA A 285 -21.29 -10.97 -12.03
N HIS A 286 -20.91 -10.22 -10.98
CA HIS A 286 -21.54 -8.94 -10.63
C HIS A 286 -20.65 -7.73 -10.98
N GLY A 287 -19.76 -7.85 -11.98
CA GLY A 287 -19.06 -6.72 -12.57
C GLY A 287 -17.84 -6.24 -11.78
N TRP A 288 -17.20 -7.10 -10.99
CA TRP A 288 -15.93 -6.81 -10.30
C TRP A 288 -15.99 -5.65 -9.31
N HIS A 289 -17.13 -5.40 -8.68
CA HIS A 289 -17.35 -4.28 -7.75
C HIS A 289 -16.91 -4.59 -6.32
N LEU A 290 -15.87 -3.88 -5.85
CA LEU A 290 -15.29 -4.08 -4.52
C LEU A 290 -16.27 -3.80 -3.39
N LYS A 291 -17.04 -2.71 -3.47
CA LYS A 291 -17.97 -2.32 -2.39
C LYS A 291 -19.07 -3.35 -2.17
N ARG A 292 -19.52 -4.03 -3.26
CA ARG A 292 -20.47 -5.14 -3.15
C ARG A 292 -19.85 -6.30 -2.36
N LEU A 293 -18.64 -6.73 -2.72
CA LEU A 293 -17.91 -7.80 -2.03
C LEU A 293 -17.73 -7.47 -0.53
N GLN A 294 -17.30 -6.26 -0.22
CA GLN A 294 -17.11 -5.83 1.16
C GLN A 294 -18.41 -5.81 1.95
N LYS A 295 -19.50 -5.30 1.34
CA LYS A 295 -20.81 -5.32 1.99
C LYS A 295 -21.21 -6.75 2.38
N MET A 296 -21.01 -7.75 1.52
CA MET A 296 -21.28 -9.15 1.86
C MET A 296 -20.44 -9.62 3.04
N ILE A 297 -19.14 -9.29 3.05
CA ILE A 297 -18.23 -9.68 4.14
C ILE A 297 -18.67 -9.04 5.46
N VAL A 298 -18.84 -7.71 5.53
CA VAL A 298 -19.10 -6.99 6.79
C VAL A 298 -20.51 -7.23 7.35
N THR A 299 -21.45 -7.66 6.50
CA THR A 299 -22.81 -8.06 6.94
C THR A 299 -22.93 -9.55 7.25
N SER A 300 -21.88 -10.33 7.07
CA SER A 300 -21.88 -11.76 7.40
C SER A 300 -21.85 -12.01 8.92
N ALA A 301 -22.43 -13.12 9.35
CA ALA A 301 -22.41 -13.51 10.75
C ALA A 301 -20.98 -13.73 11.26
N VAL A 302 -20.05 -14.19 10.41
CA VAL A 302 -18.64 -14.41 10.79
C VAL A 302 -17.91 -13.11 11.10
N PHE A 303 -18.21 -12.01 10.39
CA PHE A 303 -17.61 -10.71 10.66
C PHE A 303 -18.18 -10.04 11.92
N GLN A 304 -19.45 -10.34 12.24
CA GLN A 304 -20.15 -9.77 13.39
C GLN A 304 -20.00 -10.58 14.69
N GLN A 305 -19.12 -11.58 14.70
CA GLN A 305 -18.80 -12.35 15.91
C GLN A 305 -18.02 -11.51 16.92
N LYS A 306 -18.11 -11.92 18.18
CA LYS A 306 -17.24 -11.39 19.25
C LYS A 306 -15.79 -11.81 19.03
N SER A 307 -14.86 -10.97 19.47
CA SER A 307 -13.42 -11.27 19.50
C SER A 307 -12.99 -12.15 20.68
N THR A 308 -13.88 -12.34 21.66
CA THR A 308 -13.63 -13.07 22.90
C THR A 308 -14.34 -14.43 22.93
N GLY A 309 -13.79 -15.40 23.68
CA GLY A 309 -14.37 -16.73 23.90
C GLY A 309 -13.30 -17.72 24.31
N GLU A 310 -13.73 -18.89 24.81
CA GLU A 310 -12.83 -19.99 25.17
C GLU A 310 -12.28 -20.65 23.89
N THR A 311 -10.95 -20.77 23.80
CA THR A 311 -10.27 -21.36 22.66
C THR A 311 -10.59 -22.85 22.51
N PRO A 312 -11.25 -23.27 21.40
CA PRO A 312 -11.56 -24.69 21.19
C PRO A 312 -10.28 -25.45 20.83
N ALA A 313 -10.15 -26.67 21.41
CA ALA A 313 -8.98 -27.52 21.19
C ALA A 313 -8.81 -27.93 19.70
N ILE A 314 -9.90 -27.93 18.92
CA ILE A 314 -9.89 -28.32 17.51
C ILE A 314 -9.31 -27.22 16.58
N ASP A 315 -9.38 -25.95 16.98
CA ASP A 315 -8.89 -24.82 16.18
C ASP A 315 -8.26 -23.73 17.07
N PRO A 316 -7.11 -24.01 17.69
CA PRO A 316 -6.46 -23.09 18.61
C PRO A 316 -5.97 -21.81 17.90
N ASP A 317 -5.66 -21.90 16.60
CA ASP A 317 -5.13 -20.79 15.77
C ASP A 317 -6.24 -19.96 15.11
N ASN A 318 -7.51 -20.22 15.42
CA ASN A 318 -8.67 -19.55 14.83
C ASN A 318 -8.69 -19.58 13.29
N ARG A 319 -8.22 -20.66 12.68
CA ARG A 319 -8.16 -20.83 11.23
C ARG A 319 -9.54 -20.92 10.59
N LEU A 320 -10.52 -21.45 11.31
CA LEU A 320 -11.91 -21.60 10.88
C LEU A 320 -12.80 -20.44 11.33
N LEU A 321 -12.21 -19.38 11.87
CA LEU A 321 -12.88 -18.15 12.29
C LEU A 321 -14.04 -18.40 13.27
N TRP A 322 -13.80 -19.17 14.35
CA TRP A 322 -14.78 -19.38 15.41
C TRP A 322 -15.02 -18.13 16.26
N LYS A 323 -14.13 -17.10 16.15
CA LYS A 323 -14.30 -15.76 16.72
C LYS A 323 -13.71 -14.71 15.76
N MET A 324 -14.07 -13.44 15.95
CA MET A 324 -13.42 -12.32 15.23
C MET A 324 -11.97 -12.18 15.70
N PRO A 325 -10.97 -12.11 14.80
CA PRO A 325 -9.58 -11.83 15.19
C PRO A 325 -9.41 -10.41 15.72
N LEU A 326 -8.58 -10.23 16.74
CA LEU A 326 -8.10 -8.90 17.14
C LEU A 326 -7.11 -8.38 16.09
N LEU A 327 -7.39 -7.20 15.55
CA LEU A 327 -6.56 -6.60 14.52
C LEU A 327 -5.83 -5.37 15.08
N ARG A 328 -4.48 -5.43 15.09
CA ARG A 328 -3.70 -4.23 15.41
C ARG A 328 -3.82 -3.22 14.27
N LEU A 329 -4.02 -1.96 14.61
CA LEU A 329 -4.03 -0.87 13.64
C LEU A 329 -2.64 -0.69 13.00
N GLU A 330 -2.63 -0.37 11.73
CA GLU A 330 -1.41 -0.02 10.99
C GLU A 330 -0.91 1.36 11.40
N GLY A 331 0.40 1.61 11.26
CA GLY A 331 1.03 2.86 11.66
C GLY A 331 0.38 4.11 11.07
N GLU A 332 -0.09 4.03 9.81
CA GLU A 332 -0.81 5.12 9.16
C GLU A 332 -2.13 5.44 9.85
N ILE A 333 -2.88 4.40 10.25
CA ILE A 333 -4.16 4.58 10.95
C ILE A 333 -3.95 5.10 12.36
N LEU A 334 -2.92 4.59 13.06
CA LEU A 334 -2.56 5.09 14.39
C LEU A 334 -2.22 6.58 14.36
N ARG A 335 -1.38 6.99 13.42
CA ARG A 335 -1.03 8.41 13.25
C ARG A 335 -2.26 9.26 12.92
N ASP A 336 -3.10 8.79 12.01
CA ASP A 336 -4.31 9.51 11.61
C ASP A 336 -5.34 9.58 12.74
N ALA A 337 -5.46 8.51 13.56
CA ALA A 337 -6.33 8.48 14.73
C ALA A 337 -5.87 9.47 15.82
N MET A 338 -4.56 9.53 16.11
CA MET A 338 -3.99 10.52 17.03
C MET A 338 -4.31 11.96 16.59
N LEU A 339 -4.12 12.27 15.29
CA LEU A 339 -4.48 13.58 14.72
C LEU A 339 -6.00 13.86 14.79
N ALA A 340 -6.83 12.84 14.59
CA ALA A 340 -8.28 12.99 14.63
C ALA A 340 -8.78 13.29 16.05
N VAL A 341 -8.29 12.55 17.05
CA VAL A 341 -8.72 12.77 18.45
C VAL A 341 -8.19 14.08 19.02
N SER A 342 -6.99 14.51 18.59
CA SER A 342 -6.47 15.84 18.96
C SER A 342 -7.20 16.99 18.27
N GLY A 343 -8.02 16.72 17.25
CA GLY A 343 -8.74 17.74 16.48
C GLY A 343 -7.88 18.45 15.42
N THR A 344 -6.66 17.99 15.19
CA THR A 344 -5.68 18.65 14.29
C THR A 344 -5.56 17.98 12.92
N LEU A 345 -6.32 16.91 12.65
CA LEU A 345 -6.31 16.22 11.37
C LEU A 345 -6.76 17.14 10.22
N ASN A 346 -5.87 17.39 9.29
CA ASN A 346 -6.22 18.05 8.03
C ASN A 346 -6.81 17.02 7.05
N ARG A 347 -8.07 17.19 6.69
CA ARG A 347 -8.82 16.29 5.82
C ARG A 347 -8.67 16.60 4.32
N LYS A 348 -7.75 17.49 3.95
CA LYS A 348 -7.45 17.79 2.54
C LYS A 348 -7.02 16.52 1.81
N SER A 349 -7.76 16.16 0.77
CA SER A 349 -7.49 15.00 -0.08
C SER A 349 -6.73 15.41 -1.34
N TYR A 350 -5.99 14.45 -1.92
CA TYR A 350 -5.28 14.57 -3.20
C TYR A 350 -4.12 15.57 -3.21
N GLY A 351 -3.41 15.60 -4.35
CA GLY A 351 -2.33 16.54 -4.60
C GLY A 351 -0.95 16.07 -4.09
N PRO A 352 0.09 16.87 -4.24
CA PRO A 352 1.46 16.50 -3.92
C PRO A 352 1.64 15.96 -2.51
N ALA A 353 2.58 15.03 -2.35
CA ALA A 353 2.96 14.47 -1.07
C ALA A 353 3.71 15.52 -0.21
N VAL A 354 3.56 15.40 1.11
CA VAL A 354 4.15 16.33 2.08
C VAL A 354 5.27 15.65 2.84
N LYS A 355 6.47 16.22 2.84
CA LYS A 355 7.61 15.67 3.58
C LYS A 355 7.38 15.80 5.09
N PRO A 356 7.32 14.68 5.86
CA PRO A 356 7.21 14.74 7.31
C PRO A 356 8.56 15.13 7.93
N PRO A 357 8.59 15.74 9.13
CA PRO A 357 9.83 15.95 9.86
C PRO A 357 10.47 14.60 10.22
N ILE A 358 11.75 14.45 9.92
CA ILE A 358 12.58 13.30 10.32
C ILE A 358 13.79 13.79 11.11
N ALA A 359 14.37 12.91 11.91
CA ALA A 359 15.52 13.27 12.74
C ALA A 359 16.72 13.72 11.88
N ALA A 360 17.40 14.77 12.29
CA ALA A 360 18.56 15.34 11.58
C ALA A 360 19.67 14.28 11.39
N GLU A 361 19.85 13.41 12.36
CA GLU A 361 20.81 12.30 12.31
C GLU A 361 20.51 11.33 11.17
N ALA A 362 19.23 11.07 10.88
CA ALA A 362 18.81 10.21 9.76
C ALA A 362 19.11 10.87 8.40
N ILE A 363 18.93 12.20 8.30
CA ILE A 363 19.28 12.98 7.11
C ILE A 363 20.79 12.89 6.85
N VAL A 364 21.60 13.08 7.89
CA VAL A 364 23.06 13.02 7.78
C VAL A 364 23.55 11.62 7.44
N ALA A 365 23.06 10.61 8.16
CA ALA A 365 23.48 9.21 8.00
C ALA A 365 23.21 8.66 6.59
N ARG A 366 22.19 9.19 5.89
CA ARG A 366 21.78 8.79 4.54
C ARG A 366 22.20 9.78 3.45
N ASN A 367 23.01 10.78 3.81
CA ASN A 367 23.49 11.83 2.88
C ASN A 367 22.36 12.54 2.12
N LEU A 368 21.26 12.87 2.81
CA LEU A 368 20.07 13.49 2.22
C LEU A 368 20.05 15.02 2.31
N LYS A 369 21.15 15.67 2.70
CA LYS A 369 21.21 17.13 2.94
C LYS A 369 20.67 17.98 1.79
N ASP A 370 20.88 17.52 0.53
CA ASP A 370 20.43 18.26 -0.66
C ASP A 370 19.03 17.84 -1.15
N SER A 371 18.49 16.73 -0.64
CA SER A 371 17.22 16.14 -1.13
C SER A 371 16.09 16.16 -0.09
N TYR A 372 16.40 16.50 1.16
CA TYR A 372 15.40 16.62 2.22
C TYR A 372 15.58 17.93 2.98
N PRO A 373 14.51 18.72 3.26
CA PRO A 373 14.62 19.98 3.98
C PRO A 373 15.20 19.80 5.39
N ASP A 374 16.16 20.63 5.77
CA ASP A 374 16.75 20.61 7.10
C ASP A 374 15.74 20.98 8.21
N LYS A 375 14.76 21.82 7.85
CA LYS A 375 13.71 22.24 8.77
C LYS A 375 12.35 22.16 8.05
N ILE A 376 11.42 21.47 8.68
CA ILE A 376 10.03 21.37 8.25
C ILE A 376 9.17 22.09 9.29
N GLU A 377 8.40 23.08 8.84
CA GLU A 377 7.48 23.81 9.69
C GLU A 377 6.27 22.94 10.07
N ASP A 378 5.88 23.00 11.34
CA ASP A 378 4.63 22.39 11.80
C ASP A 378 3.46 23.26 11.30
N ASN A 379 2.80 22.78 10.24
CA ASN A 379 1.68 23.45 9.63
C ASN A 379 0.56 22.44 9.28
N ALA A 380 -0.57 22.94 8.79
CA ALA A 380 -1.70 22.10 8.46
C ALA A 380 -1.41 21.03 7.40
N GLU A 381 -0.45 21.24 6.50
CA GLU A 381 -0.13 20.26 5.44
C GLU A 381 0.54 19.00 6.00
N ILE A 382 1.46 19.10 6.97
CA ILE A 382 2.08 17.91 7.59
C ILE A 382 1.10 17.13 8.46
N ARG A 383 -0.05 17.71 8.80
CA ARG A 383 -1.14 17.10 9.58
C ARG A 383 -2.20 16.41 8.69
N ARG A 384 -1.95 16.29 7.40
CA ARG A 384 -2.78 15.49 6.49
C ARG A 384 -2.69 14.01 6.83
N ARG A 385 -3.66 13.22 6.32
CA ARG A 385 -3.63 11.76 6.46
C ARG A 385 -2.33 11.17 5.98
N SER A 386 -1.89 10.12 6.62
CA SER A 386 -0.60 9.46 6.39
C SER A 386 -0.38 8.98 4.96
N ILE A 387 -1.43 8.72 4.19
CA ILE A 387 -1.33 8.36 2.77
C ILE A 387 -0.76 9.51 1.90
N TYR A 388 -0.83 10.76 2.39
CA TYR A 388 -0.29 11.95 1.71
C TYR A 388 1.10 12.35 2.20
N LEU A 389 1.68 11.62 3.16
CA LEU A 389 3.07 11.83 3.54
C LEU A 389 4.00 11.35 2.43
N PHE A 390 5.07 12.10 2.21
CA PHE A 390 6.12 11.77 1.25
C PHE A 390 6.83 10.48 1.65
N HIS A 391 6.77 9.49 0.78
CA HIS A 391 7.39 8.20 1.00
C HIS A 391 8.78 8.15 0.33
N LYS A 392 9.82 8.47 1.10
CA LYS A 392 11.23 8.34 0.69
C LYS A 392 11.67 6.89 0.85
N ARG A 393 12.13 6.22 -0.22
CA ARG A 393 12.46 4.79 -0.18
C ARG A 393 13.62 4.46 0.75
N VAL A 394 14.68 5.28 0.71
CA VAL A 394 15.89 5.00 1.51
C VAL A 394 15.77 5.49 2.95
N VAL A 395 14.80 6.36 3.25
CA VAL A 395 14.53 6.87 4.61
C VAL A 395 13.02 6.87 4.87
N PRO A 396 12.44 5.73 5.21
CA PRO A 396 11.05 5.66 5.58
C PRO A 396 10.78 6.45 6.88
N TYR A 397 9.57 6.98 7.02
CA TYR A 397 9.17 7.72 8.21
C TYR A 397 9.21 6.82 9.45
N PRO A 398 10.00 7.16 10.51
CA PRO A 398 10.33 6.22 11.59
C PRO A 398 9.13 5.65 12.33
N LEU A 399 8.13 6.49 12.65
CA LEU A 399 6.91 6.03 13.33
C LEU A 399 6.19 4.94 12.52
N LEU A 400 6.03 5.12 11.20
CA LEU A 400 5.36 4.13 10.36
C LEU A 400 6.19 2.85 10.22
N GLN A 401 7.52 2.97 10.14
CA GLN A 401 8.41 1.83 10.09
C GLN A 401 8.36 1.01 11.39
N ALA A 402 8.30 1.65 12.55
CA ALA A 402 8.14 0.98 13.84
C ALA A 402 6.86 0.12 13.90
N PHE A 403 5.82 0.50 13.15
CA PHE A 403 4.54 -0.22 13.04
C PHE A 403 4.41 -1.00 11.73
N ASP A 404 5.50 -1.63 11.28
CA ASP A 404 5.55 -2.62 10.19
C ASP A 404 5.12 -2.07 8.82
N LYS A 405 5.29 -0.76 8.54
CA LYS A 405 5.13 -0.28 7.18
C LYS A 405 6.22 -0.90 6.29
N PRO A 406 5.84 -1.61 5.20
CA PRO A 406 6.82 -2.23 4.31
C PRO A 406 7.70 -1.17 3.65
N ASP A 407 8.94 -1.57 3.34
CA ASP A 407 9.73 -0.81 2.39
C ASP A 407 9.07 -0.92 1.00
N ALA A 408 9.23 0.09 0.17
CA ALA A 408 8.65 0.07 -1.16
C ALA A 408 9.62 -0.47 -2.22
N GLN A 409 10.55 -1.36 -1.85
CA GLN A 409 11.51 -1.97 -2.76
C GLN A 409 10.88 -3.11 -3.57
N GLN A 410 9.92 -3.81 -2.99
CA GLN A 410 9.23 -4.95 -3.59
C GLN A 410 7.72 -4.86 -3.33
N SER A 411 6.95 -5.60 -4.15
CA SER A 411 5.51 -5.76 -3.92
C SER A 411 5.26 -6.45 -2.59
N CYS A 412 4.44 -5.84 -1.74
CA CYS A 412 4.03 -6.39 -0.45
C CYS A 412 2.56 -6.83 -0.50
N SER A 413 2.33 -8.13 -0.59
CA SER A 413 0.99 -8.72 -0.59
C SER A 413 0.37 -8.81 0.80
N ARG A 414 1.19 -8.85 1.85
CA ARG A 414 0.78 -8.87 3.26
C ARG A 414 1.86 -8.21 4.09
N ARG A 415 1.47 -7.27 4.96
CA ARG A 415 2.36 -6.70 5.97
C ARG A 415 2.58 -7.69 7.11
N ASP A 416 3.75 -7.65 7.70
CA ASP A 416 3.97 -8.26 9.00
C ASP A 416 3.12 -7.55 10.06
N ASN A 417 2.81 -8.25 11.14
CA ASN A 417 2.13 -7.70 12.29
C ASN A 417 2.88 -8.14 13.54
N THR A 418 3.90 -7.36 13.90
CA THR A 418 4.76 -7.67 15.04
C THR A 418 4.28 -6.94 16.29
N THR A 419 4.59 -7.49 17.47
CA THR A 419 4.41 -6.81 18.75
C THR A 419 5.77 -6.80 19.44
N VAL A 420 6.45 -5.65 19.35
CA VAL A 420 7.84 -5.51 19.81
C VAL A 420 8.03 -4.23 20.63
N ALA A 421 8.99 -4.25 21.56
CA ALA A 421 9.28 -3.13 22.43
C ALA A 421 9.54 -1.79 21.72
N PRO A 422 10.20 -1.72 20.54
CA PRO A 422 10.36 -0.46 19.81
C PRO A 422 9.06 0.27 19.48
N GLN A 423 7.91 -0.41 19.36
CA GLN A 423 6.61 0.23 19.11
C GLN A 423 6.15 1.04 20.33
N ALA A 424 6.23 0.45 21.53
CA ALA A 424 5.93 1.17 22.77
C ALA A 424 6.89 2.35 22.97
N LEU A 425 8.19 2.15 22.71
CA LEU A 425 9.19 3.22 22.80
C LEU A 425 8.92 4.34 21.79
N ALA A 426 8.46 4.04 20.58
CA ALA A 426 8.06 5.03 19.59
C ALA A 426 6.90 5.88 20.12
N LEU A 427 5.83 5.27 20.64
CA LEU A 427 4.70 6.01 21.21
C LEU A 427 5.08 6.87 22.41
N MET A 428 6.10 6.47 23.18
CA MET A 428 6.57 7.23 24.35
C MET A 428 7.53 8.37 24.00
N ASN A 429 8.36 8.22 22.96
CA ASN A 429 9.50 9.10 22.74
C ASN A 429 9.45 9.88 21.41
N ASP A 430 8.57 9.52 20.47
CA ASP A 430 8.50 10.19 19.18
C ASP A 430 8.02 11.66 19.34
N PRO A 431 8.76 12.65 18.83
CA PRO A 431 8.40 14.06 18.94
C PRO A 431 7.03 14.40 18.34
N PHE A 432 6.62 13.70 17.26
CA PHE A 432 5.30 13.88 16.67
C PHE A 432 4.21 13.43 17.65
N VAL A 433 4.35 12.25 18.28
CA VAL A 433 3.38 11.74 19.26
C VAL A 433 3.25 12.71 20.43
N ARG A 434 4.39 13.26 20.91
CA ARG A 434 4.40 14.27 21.96
C ARG A 434 3.68 15.56 21.56
N THR A 435 3.91 16.05 20.35
CA THR A 435 3.23 17.25 19.84
C THR A 435 1.73 17.04 19.77
N VAL A 436 1.28 15.92 19.21
CA VAL A 436 -0.15 15.62 19.09
C VAL A 436 -0.81 15.40 20.46
N ALA A 437 -0.08 14.84 21.43
CA ALA A 437 -0.57 14.73 22.81
C ALA A 437 -0.75 16.11 23.48
N LEU A 438 0.11 17.07 23.17
CA LEU A 438 -0.05 18.46 23.63
C LEU A 438 -1.27 19.15 22.97
N ASP A 439 -1.47 18.94 21.67
CA ASP A 439 -2.64 19.45 20.96
C ASP A 439 -3.94 18.84 21.52
N PHE A 440 -3.91 17.54 21.85
CA PHE A 440 -5.05 16.87 22.45
C PHE A 440 -5.36 17.40 23.85
N ALA A 441 -4.33 17.66 24.66
CA ALA A 441 -4.50 18.29 25.96
C ALA A 441 -5.12 19.69 25.84
N ASP A 442 -4.67 20.51 24.87
CA ASP A 442 -5.28 21.83 24.59
C ASP A 442 -6.75 21.70 24.22
N ARG A 443 -7.10 20.75 23.35
CA ARG A 443 -8.49 20.48 23.00
C ARG A 443 -9.34 20.13 24.23
N LEU A 444 -8.87 19.21 25.08
CA LEU A 444 -9.58 18.76 26.27
C LEU A 444 -9.77 19.90 27.28
N ILE A 445 -8.75 20.75 27.45
CA ILE A 445 -8.80 21.92 28.33
C ILE A 445 -9.79 22.96 27.78
N GLY A 446 -9.81 23.16 26.46
CA GLY A 446 -10.70 24.13 25.81
C GLY A 446 -12.17 23.67 25.71
N GLU A 447 -12.44 22.36 25.63
CA GLU A 447 -13.78 21.78 25.50
C GLU A 447 -14.47 21.49 26.86
N SER A 448 -13.84 21.82 28.02
CA SER A 448 -14.36 21.52 29.35
C SER A 448 -14.35 22.74 30.28
N ASP A 449 -15.15 22.70 31.34
CA ASP A 449 -15.28 23.75 32.36
C ASP A 449 -14.11 23.85 33.36
N GLY A 450 -13.02 23.11 33.12
CA GLY A 450 -11.83 23.14 33.95
C GLY A 450 -11.68 21.97 34.92
N SER A 451 -12.64 21.07 35.02
CA SER A 451 -12.59 19.87 35.86
C SER A 451 -11.74 18.76 35.23
N TYR A 452 -10.77 18.21 35.99
CA TYR A 452 -10.00 17.03 35.56
C TYR A 452 -10.90 15.83 35.24
N ALA A 453 -11.95 15.61 36.04
CA ALA A 453 -12.87 14.49 35.82
C ALA A 453 -13.56 14.58 34.45
N GLN A 454 -14.09 15.73 34.08
CA GLN A 454 -14.74 15.93 32.79
C GLN A 454 -13.76 15.81 31.60
N GLN A 455 -12.54 16.31 31.76
CA GLN A 455 -11.49 16.19 30.74
C GLN A 455 -11.12 14.74 30.51
N ILE A 456 -11.02 13.93 31.57
CA ILE A 456 -10.75 12.49 31.53
C ILE A 456 -11.92 11.76 30.85
N GLU A 457 -13.16 12.00 31.24
CA GLU A 457 -14.33 11.40 30.58
C GLU A 457 -14.35 11.73 29.07
N ARG A 458 -14.10 13.00 28.74
CA ARG A 458 -14.04 13.43 27.34
C ARG A 458 -12.94 12.74 26.57
N SER A 459 -11.77 12.55 27.18
CA SER A 459 -10.63 11.87 26.55
C SER A 459 -10.92 10.39 26.23
N TYR A 460 -11.56 9.66 27.16
CA TYR A 460 -11.98 8.28 26.94
C TYR A 460 -13.01 8.17 25.81
N ARG A 461 -14.02 9.03 25.80
CA ARG A 461 -15.02 9.05 24.72
C ARG A 461 -14.39 9.32 23.33
N LEU A 462 -13.39 10.20 23.27
CA LEU A 462 -12.72 10.52 22.00
C LEU A 462 -11.76 9.43 21.53
N CYS A 463 -10.99 8.82 22.47
CA CYS A 463 -10.00 7.80 22.15
C CYS A 463 -10.58 6.40 22.05
N LEU A 464 -11.51 6.04 22.96
CA LEU A 464 -11.92 4.65 23.21
C LEU A 464 -13.43 4.44 22.98
N ALA A 465 -14.17 5.50 22.60
CA ALA A 465 -15.62 5.49 22.34
C ALA A 465 -16.47 5.00 23.52
N ARG A 466 -15.96 5.09 24.75
CA ARG A 466 -16.66 4.73 26.01
C ARG A 466 -16.30 5.70 27.13
N ASP A 467 -17.06 5.62 28.22
CA ASP A 467 -16.70 6.29 29.47
C ASP A 467 -15.66 5.47 30.26
N PRO A 468 -14.80 6.13 31.06
CA PRO A 468 -13.96 5.43 32.02
C PRO A 468 -14.81 4.79 33.13
N ASP A 469 -14.40 3.64 33.62
CA ASP A 469 -14.96 3.12 34.87
C ASP A 469 -14.45 3.91 36.09
N GLU A 470 -14.96 3.58 37.29
CA GLU A 470 -14.62 4.32 38.51
C GLU A 470 -13.13 4.16 38.88
N ALA A 471 -12.55 3.00 38.65
CA ALA A 471 -11.12 2.73 38.93
C ALA A 471 -10.23 3.48 37.94
N GLU A 472 -10.57 3.45 36.64
CA GLU A 472 -9.86 4.19 35.59
C GLU A 472 -9.92 5.70 35.82
N ARG A 473 -11.11 6.22 36.16
CA ARG A 473 -11.29 7.64 36.46
C ARG A 473 -10.41 8.09 37.62
N LYS A 474 -10.42 7.32 38.72
CA LYS A 474 -9.62 7.62 39.88
C LYS A 474 -8.14 7.58 39.56
N ALA A 475 -7.65 6.54 38.91
CA ALA A 475 -6.26 6.38 38.52
C ALA A 475 -5.79 7.52 37.60
N ALA A 476 -6.62 7.93 36.62
CA ALA A 476 -6.31 9.02 35.70
C ALA A 476 -6.20 10.37 36.43
N VAL A 477 -7.13 10.68 37.37
CA VAL A 477 -7.07 11.91 38.15
C VAL A 477 -5.81 11.94 39.04
N GLU A 478 -5.49 10.83 39.70
CA GLU A 478 -4.26 10.70 40.52
C GLU A 478 -3.00 10.89 39.65
N PHE A 479 -2.96 10.25 38.48
CA PHE A 479 -1.84 10.36 37.55
C PHE A 479 -1.61 11.82 37.11
N VAL A 480 -2.64 12.50 36.61
CA VAL A 480 -2.53 13.90 36.14
C VAL A 480 -2.12 14.82 37.29
N SER A 481 -2.68 14.61 38.48
CA SER A 481 -2.34 15.40 39.69
C SER A 481 -0.88 15.23 40.09
N LEU A 482 -0.38 14.00 40.10
CA LEU A 482 1.00 13.66 40.41
C LEU A 482 1.96 14.26 39.36
N GLN A 483 1.63 14.15 38.08
CA GLN A 483 2.45 14.76 37.00
C GLN A 483 2.52 16.28 37.15
N ALA A 484 1.42 16.93 37.49
CA ALA A 484 1.39 18.37 37.72
C ALA A 484 2.26 18.77 38.91
N GLU A 485 2.17 18.04 40.04
CA GLU A 485 3.00 18.28 41.23
C GLU A 485 4.50 18.12 40.94
N GLN A 486 4.88 17.02 40.30
CA GLN A 486 6.28 16.78 39.92
C GLN A 486 6.85 17.88 39.03
N ARG A 487 6.06 18.42 38.10
CA ARG A 487 6.47 19.52 37.22
C ARG A 487 6.67 20.82 37.98
N ARG A 488 5.78 21.13 38.93
CA ARG A 488 5.97 22.31 39.83
C ARG A 488 7.25 22.21 40.66
N MET A 489 7.57 21.01 41.15
CA MET A 489 8.79 20.75 41.91
C MET A 489 10.05 20.90 41.05
N ARG A 490 10.01 20.50 39.78
CA ARG A 490 11.16 20.57 38.86
C ARG A 490 11.48 22.00 38.42
N ASP A 491 10.45 22.81 38.16
CA ASP A 491 10.59 24.19 37.73
C ASP A 491 9.46 25.07 38.30
N ALA A 492 9.74 25.72 39.42
CA ALA A 492 8.78 26.60 40.08
C ALA A 492 8.45 27.89 39.30
N LYS A 493 9.12 28.16 38.16
CA LYS A 493 8.84 29.32 37.30
C LYS A 493 7.83 29.00 36.20
N THR A 494 7.54 27.73 35.97
CA THR A 494 6.56 27.29 34.95
C THR A 494 5.16 27.76 35.39
N THR A 495 4.41 28.36 34.47
CA THR A 495 3.04 28.80 34.74
C THR A 495 2.12 27.63 35.02
N GLU A 496 1.08 27.83 35.85
CA GLU A 496 0.10 26.78 36.18
C GLU A 496 -0.62 26.24 34.95
N GLU A 497 -0.89 27.10 33.97
CA GLU A 497 -1.47 26.70 32.67
C GLU A 497 -0.54 25.71 31.93
N THR A 498 0.75 26.03 31.85
CA THR A 498 1.75 25.14 31.21
C THR A 498 1.91 23.83 31.97
N VAL A 499 1.96 23.86 33.32
CA VAL A 499 2.03 22.66 34.16
C VAL A 499 0.83 21.75 33.87
N ARG A 500 -0.38 22.31 33.88
CA ARG A 500 -1.63 21.60 33.61
C ARG A 500 -1.62 20.96 32.22
N LYS A 501 -1.33 21.75 31.20
CA LYS A 501 -1.27 21.29 29.80
C LYS A 501 -0.29 20.13 29.65
N GLN A 502 0.92 20.26 30.18
CA GLN A 502 1.94 19.22 30.06
C GLN A 502 1.57 17.95 30.85
N ALA A 503 0.97 18.06 32.04
CA ALA A 503 0.50 16.91 32.80
C ALA A 503 -0.62 16.16 32.07
N PHE A 504 -1.53 16.90 31.45
CA PHE A 504 -2.57 16.29 30.59
C PHE A 504 -2.00 15.66 29.34
N ALA A 505 -0.98 16.25 28.71
CA ALA A 505 -0.32 15.68 27.56
C ALA A 505 0.37 14.34 27.89
N ASP A 506 0.93 14.19 29.09
CA ASP A 506 1.47 12.90 29.56
C ASP A 506 0.35 11.85 29.63
N PHE A 507 -0.82 12.22 30.12
CA PHE A 507 -1.98 11.33 30.18
C PHE A 507 -2.53 10.99 28.78
N CYS A 508 -2.62 11.96 27.87
CA CYS A 508 -3.01 11.73 26.48
C CYS A 508 -2.05 10.74 25.78
N GLN A 509 -0.76 10.84 26.08
CA GLN A 509 0.25 9.92 25.54
C GLN A 509 0.08 8.50 26.09
N VAL A 510 -0.33 8.36 27.36
CA VAL A 510 -0.71 7.04 27.93
C VAL A 510 -1.90 6.45 27.19
N LEU A 511 -2.96 7.25 26.92
CA LEU A 511 -4.12 6.78 26.16
C LEU A 511 -3.75 6.27 24.77
N PHE A 512 -2.85 6.96 24.06
CA PHE A 512 -2.36 6.50 22.74
C PHE A 512 -1.57 5.19 22.80
N SER A 513 -1.11 4.79 23.97
CA SER A 513 -0.35 3.56 24.20
C SER A 513 -1.19 2.38 24.71
N LEU A 514 -2.49 2.60 24.98
CA LEU A 514 -3.40 1.54 25.41
C LEU A 514 -3.68 0.55 24.28
N ASN A 515 -3.75 -0.74 24.60
CA ASN A 515 -4.14 -1.76 23.63
C ASN A 515 -5.51 -1.44 22.99
N GLU A 516 -6.45 -0.91 23.75
CA GLU A 516 -7.79 -0.52 23.28
C GLU A 516 -7.74 0.59 22.21
N PHE A 517 -6.67 1.43 22.18
CA PHE A 517 -6.43 2.39 21.12
C PHE A 517 -5.68 1.80 19.91
N LEU A 518 -4.87 0.74 20.16
CA LEU A 518 -3.99 0.14 19.16
C LEU A 518 -4.66 -1.01 18.37
N TYR A 519 -5.69 -1.63 18.93
CA TYR A 519 -6.36 -2.80 18.36
C TYR A 519 -7.84 -2.51 18.13
N VAL A 520 -8.39 -3.17 17.11
CA VAL A 520 -9.84 -3.23 16.84
C VAL A 520 -10.30 -4.66 17.09
N ASP A 521 -11.39 -4.78 17.86
CA ASP A 521 -12.08 -6.03 18.16
C ASP A 521 -13.52 -6.06 17.58
#